data_5033611e40644a9d3058d0d9e0877d49
#
_entry.id   5033611e40644a9d3058d0d9e0877d49
#
_cell.length_a   1.000
_cell.length_b   1.000
_cell.length_c   1.000
_cell.angle_alpha   90.00
_cell.angle_beta   90.00
_cell.angle_gamma   90.00
#
_symmetry.space_group_name_H-M   'P 1'
#
loop_
_entity.id
_entity.type
_entity.pdbx_description
1 polymer ?
#
loop_
_entity_poly.entity_id
_entity_poly.type
_entity_poly.pdbx_seq_one_letter_code
_entity_poly.pdbx_strand_id
1 'polypeptide(L)'
;MTIKRTGYILFIFFIMFLMGCATGISRQSRSKVTYAGTFSELQKTPDVYKDEIIMLGGKILETNVSSTLSQLTVLQLALGNNDRPVNLDQSHGRFIVESKQFLDPAIYQKGMLLTLVGTLKGSKIRAIGGFDYVYPLLEPLEIKLWPMENLTQPRFHFGFGVGTVF
;
A
#
# COMPACT_ATOMS: atom_id res chain seq x y z
N MET A 1 47.95 12.09 17.84
CA MET A 1 47.47 11.04 16.89
C MET A 1 46.06 10.54 17.21
N THR A 2 45.38 11.08 18.21
CA THR A 2 44.05 10.70 18.73
C THR A 2 42.87 11.37 18.02
N ILE A 3 43.03 12.61 17.53
CA ILE A 3 41.94 13.42 16.94
C ILE A 3 41.38 12.83 15.62
N LYS A 4 42.23 12.17 14.82
CA LYS A 4 41.78 11.54 13.56
C LYS A 4 40.88 10.31 13.80
N ARG A 5 41.08 9.56 14.89
CA ARG A 5 40.27 8.38 15.23
C ARG A 5 38.88 8.75 15.67
N THR A 6 38.72 9.84 16.44
CA THR A 6 37.42 10.33 16.91
C THR A 6 36.53 10.80 15.75
N GLY A 7 37.12 11.46 14.73
CA GLY A 7 36.39 11.86 13.52
C GLY A 7 35.86 10.69 12.69
N TYR A 8 36.62 9.58 12.59
CA TYR A 8 36.17 8.36 11.91
C TYR A 8 35.02 7.66 12.63
N ILE A 9 35.05 7.62 13.95
CA ILE A 9 33.98 7.01 14.77
C ILE A 9 32.68 7.82 14.64
N LEU A 10 32.76 9.15 14.69
CA LEU A 10 31.60 10.02 14.47
C LEU A 10 31.03 9.91 13.05
N PHE A 11 31.87 9.76 12.03
CA PHE A 11 31.47 9.59 10.64
C PHE A 11 30.78 8.22 10.41
N ILE A 12 31.28 7.15 11.01
CA ILE A 12 30.64 5.82 10.95
C ILE A 12 29.31 5.82 11.68
N PHE A 13 29.21 6.51 12.83
CA PHE A 13 27.95 6.66 13.57
C PHE A 13 26.92 7.47 12.79
N PHE A 14 27.34 8.49 12.05
CA PHE A 14 26.48 9.28 11.18
C PHE A 14 25.94 8.49 9.97
N ILE A 15 26.76 7.61 9.38
CA ILE A 15 26.34 6.72 8.27
C ILE A 15 25.32 5.67 8.75
N MET A 16 25.44 5.16 9.97
CA MET A 16 24.48 4.22 10.54
C MET A 16 23.07 4.83 10.76
N PHE A 17 22.98 6.14 10.92
CA PHE A 17 21.69 6.85 11.08
C PHE A 17 20.92 7.03 9.77
N LEU A 18 21.54 6.84 8.61
CA LEU A 18 20.91 7.07 7.29
C LEU A 18 20.20 5.83 6.70
N MET A 19 20.22 4.66 7.36
CA MET A 19 19.63 3.42 6.84
C MET A 19 18.16 3.19 7.24
N GLY A 20 17.37 4.22 7.50
CA GLY A 20 16.00 4.15 7.99
C GLY A 20 14.90 4.35 6.94
N CYS A 21 15.08 4.00 5.67
CA CYS A 21 13.96 4.03 4.69
C CYS A 21 13.17 2.72 4.71
N ALA A 22 12.14 2.65 5.56
CA ALA A 22 11.09 1.63 5.43
C ALA A 22 10.24 1.94 4.18
N THR A 23 10.43 1.20 3.09
CA THR A 23 9.75 1.43 1.80
C THR A 23 8.36 0.81 1.70
N GLY A 24 7.92 0.01 2.67
CA GLY A 24 6.64 -0.72 2.68
C GLY A 24 5.79 -0.45 3.92
N ILE A 25 4.94 -1.41 4.26
CA ILE A 25 4.19 -1.46 5.53
C ILE A 25 5.17 -1.64 6.69
N SER A 26 4.87 -1.00 7.83
CA SER A 26 5.69 -1.13 9.04
C SER A 26 5.78 -2.60 9.52
N ARG A 27 6.92 -2.96 10.10
CA ARG A 27 7.09 -4.31 10.69
C ARG A 27 6.05 -4.58 11.78
N GLN A 28 5.67 -3.56 12.54
CA GLN A 28 4.68 -3.64 13.60
C GLN A 28 3.28 -4.01 13.05
N SER A 29 2.83 -3.39 11.98
CA SER A 29 1.52 -3.70 11.37
C SER A 29 1.56 -5.05 10.66
N ARG A 30 2.65 -5.36 9.98
CA ARG A 30 2.83 -6.66 9.32
C ARG A 30 2.78 -7.84 10.30
N SER A 31 3.41 -7.71 11.48
CA SER A 31 3.40 -8.79 12.50
C SER A 31 2.03 -9.05 13.12
N LYS A 32 1.06 -8.14 12.91
CA LYS A 32 -0.32 -8.32 13.38
C LYS A 32 -1.21 -9.07 12.39
N VAL A 33 -0.75 -9.27 11.14
CA VAL A 33 -1.55 -9.96 10.12
C VAL A 33 -1.76 -11.40 10.52
N THR A 34 -3.04 -11.81 10.60
CA THR A 34 -3.46 -13.16 11.00
C THR A 34 -4.02 -13.95 9.84
N TYR A 35 -4.58 -13.27 8.83
CA TYR A 35 -5.17 -13.90 7.65
C TYR A 35 -4.10 -14.28 6.61
N ALA A 36 -4.10 -15.56 6.20
CA ALA A 36 -3.18 -16.10 5.20
C ALA A 36 -3.87 -16.64 3.93
N GLY A 37 -5.20 -16.49 3.82
CA GLY A 37 -5.98 -16.97 2.67
C GLY A 37 -5.92 -16.04 1.46
N THR A 38 -6.63 -16.41 0.42
CA THR A 38 -6.73 -15.61 -0.82
C THR A 38 -7.83 -14.55 -0.74
N PHE A 39 -7.71 -13.48 -1.53
CA PHE A 39 -8.78 -12.47 -1.62
C PHE A 39 -10.10 -13.07 -2.13
N SER A 40 -10.05 -14.03 -3.04
CA SER A 40 -11.25 -14.71 -3.57
C SER A 40 -12.02 -15.50 -2.51
N GLU A 41 -11.32 -16.13 -1.56
CA GLU A 41 -11.94 -16.79 -0.40
C GLU A 41 -12.56 -15.77 0.53
N LEU A 42 -11.80 -14.72 0.85
CA LEU A 42 -12.26 -13.61 1.68
C LEU A 42 -13.54 -12.98 1.14
N GLN A 43 -13.63 -12.77 -0.18
CA GLN A 43 -14.78 -12.17 -0.82
C GLN A 43 -16.03 -13.05 -0.82
N LYS A 44 -15.85 -14.36 -0.92
CA LYS A 44 -16.99 -15.32 -0.91
C LYS A 44 -17.68 -15.38 0.46
N THR A 45 -16.91 -15.35 1.53
CA THR A 45 -17.40 -15.55 2.89
C THR A 45 -16.73 -14.59 3.88
N PRO A 46 -16.89 -13.25 3.72
CA PRO A 46 -16.18 -12.27 4.54
C PRO A 46 -16.48 -12.41 6.03
N ASP A 47 -17.72 -12.76 6.38
CA ASP A 47 -18.17 -12.82 7.76
C ASP A 47 -17.53 -13.97 8.57
N VAL A 48 -17.03 -15.02 7.88
CA VAL A 48 -16.27 -16.11 8.51
C VAL A 48 -14.93 -15.64 9.07
N TYR A 49 -14.34 -14.63 8.41
CA TYR A 49 -13.02 -14.06 8.77
C TYR A 49 -13.13 -12.73 9.51
N LYS A 50 -14.31 -12.44 10.06
CA LYS A 50 -14.53 -11.21 10.83
C LYS A 50 -13.52 -11.12 11.99
N ASP A 51 -13.00 -9.89 12.20
CA ASP A 51 -11.98 -9.51 13.16
C ASP A 51 -10.55 -10.02 12.86
N GLU A 52 -10.35 -10.77 11.76
CA GLU A 52 -9.01 -11.08 11.26
C GLU A 52 -8.31 -9.80 10.78
N ILE A 53 -7.01 -9.75 10.98
CA ILE A 53 -6.15 -8.66 10.46
C ILE A 53 -5.56 -9.10 9.14
N ILE A 54 -5.84 -8.31 8.10
CA ILE A 54 -5.57 -8.65 6.70
C ILE A 54 -4.66 -7.61 6.08
N MET A 55 -3.73 -8.05 5.23
CA MET A 55 -2.93 -7.16 4.39
C MET A 55 -3.35 -7.29 2.93
N LEU A 56 -3.79 -6.18 2.32
CA LEU A 56 -4.25 -6.12 0.93
C LEU A 56 -3.56 -4.98 0.17
N GLY A 57 -3.31 -5.24 -1.12
CA GLY A 57 -2.93 -4.22 -2.09
C GLY A 57 -4.10 -3.81 -2.97
N GLY A 58 -4.07 -2.57 -3.48
CA GLY A 58 -5.09 -2.18 -4.42
C GLY A 58 -4.91 -0.81 -5.05
N LYS A 59 -5.87 -0.47 -5.92
CA LYS A 59 -5.99 0.82 -6.60
C LYS A 59 -7.28 1.50 -6.18
N ILE A 60 -7.20 2.74 -5.72
CA ILE A 60 -8.37 3.55 -5.32
C ILE A 60 -9.26 3.78 -6.54
N LEU A 61 -10.52 3.40 -6.44
CA LEU A 61 -11.56 3.67 -7.44
C LEU A 61 -12.35 4.92 -7.08
N GLU A 62 -12.59 5.14 -5.77
CA GLU A 62 -13.42 6.22 -5.28
C GLU A 62 -13.06 6.52 -3.82
N THR A 63 -13.13 7.81 -3.46
CA THR A 63 -12.97 8.31 -2.09
C THR A 63 -14.18 9.15 -1.72
N ASN A 64 -14.94 8.71 -0.74
CA ASN A 64 -16.12 9.37 -0.22
C ASN A 64 -15.88 9.80 1.23
N VAL A 65 -16.17 11.04 1.56
CA VAL A 65 -16.01 11.60 2.90
C VAL A 65 -17.34 12.17 3.38
N SER A 66 -17.71 11.80 4.59
CA SER A 66 -18.83 12.37 5.34
C SER A 66 -18.33 13.04 6.63
N SER A 67 -19.21 13.65 7.37
CA SER A 67 -18.89 14.28 8.67
C SER A 67 -18.35 13.29 9.72
N THR A 68 -18.64 12.00 9.58
CA THR A 68 -18.31 10.98 10.59
C THR A 68 -17.40 9.89 10.09
N LEU A 69 -17.22 9.75 8.76
CA LEU A 69 -16.56 8.59 8.16
C LEU A 69 -15.93 8.94 6.81
N SER A 70 -14.71 8.48 6.60
CA SER A 70 -14.07 8.43 5.29
C SER A 70 -14.13 7.01 4.74
N GLN A 71 -14.45 6.85 3.45
CA GLN A 71 -14.58 5.56 2.80
C GLN A 71 -13.81 5.54 1.49
N LEU A 72 -12.98 4.50 1.30
CA LEU A 72 -12.32 4.21 0.03
C LEU A 72 -12.97 2.96 -0.58
N THR A 73 -13.33 3.03 -1.85
CA THR A 73 -13.60 1.85 -2.68
C THR A 73 -12.33 1.49 -3.43
N VAL A 74 -11.84 0.27 -3.24
CA VAL A 74 -10.52 -0.16 -3.73
C VAL A 74 -10.66 -1.39 -4.61
N LEU A 75 -10.03 -1.36 -5.79
CA LEU A 75 -9.82 -2.53 -6.64
C LEU A 75 -8.64 -3.32 -6.07
N GLN A 76 -8.86 -4.57 -5.69
CA GLN A 76 -7.80 -5.43 -5.15
C GLN A 76 -6.75 -5.74 -6.22
N LEU A 77 -5.48 -5.67 -5.84
CA LEU A 77 -4.34 -6.02 -6.66
C LEU A 77 -3.36 -6.89 -5.86
N ALA A 78 -2.63 -7.75 -6.56
CA ALA A 78 -1.59 -8.55 -5.93
C ALA A 78 -0.47 -7.67 -5.35
N LEU A 79 0.14 -8.11 -4.25
CA LEU A 79 1.30 -7.45 -3.64
C LEU A 79 2.60 -8.05 -4.15
N GLY A 80 3.54 -7.19 -4.53
CA GLY A 80 4.92 -7.58 -4.83
C GLY A 80 5.79 -7.70 -3.57
N ASN A 81 7.07 -8.03 -3.76
CA ASN A 81 8.01 -8.30 -2.65
C ASN A 81 8.24 -7.13 -1.69
N ASN A 82 8.02 -5.89 -2.15
CA ASN A 82 8.14 -4.67 -1.34
C ASN A 82 6.80 -4.13 -0.86
N ASP A 83 5.76 -4.96 -0.83
CA ASP A 83 4.37 -4.63 -0.51
C ASP A 83 3.67 -3.69 -1.48
N ARG A 84 4.32 -3.29 -2.57
CA ARG A 84 3.69 -2.46 -3.58
C ARG A 84 2.72 -3.29 -4.42
N PRO A 85 1.51 -2.79 -4.73
CA PRO A 85 0.61 -3.43 -5.69
C PRO A 85 1.27 -3.59 -7.05
N VAL A 86 1.11 -4.79 -7.63
CA VAL A 86 1.64 -5.19 -8.96
C VAL A 86 0.51 -5.76 -9.81
N ASN A 87 0.79 -6.08 -11.08
CA ASN A 87 -0.19 -6.66 -12.02
C ASN A 87 -1.47 -5.82 -12.10
N LEU A 88 -1.32 -4.54 -12.47
CA LEU A 88 -2.37 -3.51 -12.40
C LEU A 88 -3.59 -3.78 -13.31
N ASP A 89 -3.50 -4.75 -14.21
CA ASP A 89 -4.52 -5.25 -15.13
C ASP A 89 -5.27 -6.48 -14.61
N GLN A 90 -4.81 -7.08 -13.49
CA GLN A 90 -5.40 -8.28 -12.91
C GLN A 90 -5.96 -8.00 -11.51
N SER A 91 -7.25 -8.25 -11.32
CA SER A 91 -7.91 -8.05 -10.04
C SER A 91 -8.82 -9.23 -9.72
N HIS A 92 -8.87 -9.62 -8.45
CA HIS A 92 -9.79 -10.62 -7.94
C HIS A 92 -11.04 -10.01 -7.33
N GLY A 93 -11.21 -8.69 -7.41
CA GLY A 93 -12.42 -8.02 -6.96
C GLY A 93 -12.18 -6.67 -6.28
N ARG A 94 -13.15 -6.27 -5.45
CA ARG A 94 -13.13 -4.96 -4.77
C ARG A 94 -13.38 -5.13 -3.28
N PHE A 95 -12.85 -4.21 -2.49
CA PHE A 95 -13.11 -4.09 -1.06
C PHE A 95 -13.36 -2.63 -0.67
N ILE A 96 -13.92 -2.43 0.50
CA ILE A 96 -14.17 -1.12 1.08
C ILE A 96 -13.27 -0.93 2.30
N VAL A 97 -12.67 0.24 2.41
CA VAL A 97 -11.96 0.70 3.62
C VAL A 97 -12.80 1.79 4.27
N GLU A 98 -13.14 1.63 5.53
CA GLU A 98 -13.82 2.65 6.34
C GLU A 98 -12.95 3.12 7.48
N SER A 99 -12.74 4.43 7.55
CA SER A 99 -11.92 5.08 8.57
C SER A 99 -12.69 6.18 9.27
N LYS A 100 -12.62 6.21 10.60
CA LYS A 100 -13.07 7.35 11.41
C LYS A 100 -12.15 8.55 11.29
N GLN A 101 -10.90 8.34 10.85
CA GLN A 101 -9.98 9.41 10.54
C GLN A 101 -10.33 10.01 9.18
N PHE A 102 -10.13 11.31 9.05
CA PHE A 102 -10.31 12.00 7.78
C PHE A 102 -9.26 11.55 6.76
N LEU A 103 -9.70 10.98 5.66
CA LEU A 103 -8.87 10.64 4.51
C LEU A 103 -9.12 11.67 3.42
N ASP A 104 -8.24 12.65 3.30
CA ASP A 104 -8.37 13.76 2.35
C ASP A 104 -8.44 13.24 0.90
N PRO A 105 -9.53 13.52 0.14
CA PRO A 105 -9.66 13.11 -1.26
C PRO A 105 -8.56 13.68 -2.17
N ALA A 106 -7.91 14.79 -1.79
CA ALA A 106 -6.78 15.34 -2.52
C ALA A 106 -5.50 14.48 -2.35
N ILE A 107 -5.41 13.69 -1.28
CA ILE A 107 -4.32 12.76 -1.01
C ILE A 107 -4.70 11.35 -1.49
N TYR A 108 -5.89 10.88 -1.13
CA TYR A 108 -6.39 9.55 -1.50
C TYR A 108 -7.14 9.59 -2.83
N GLN A 109 -6.44 9.96 -3.90
CA GLN A 109 -7.05 10.20 -5.21
C GLN A 109 -7.39 8.89 -5.93
N LYS A 110 -8.42 8.94 -6.78
CA LYS A 110 -8.72 7.86 -7.72
C LYS A 110 -7.50 7.53 -8.58
N GLY A 111 -7.19 6.24 -8.71
CA GLY A 111 -6.05 5.74 -9.47
C GLY A 111 -4.79 5.53 -8.65
N MET A 112 -4.66 6.11 -7.45
CA MET A 112 -3.52 5.86 -6.58
C MET A 112 -3.48 4.41 -6.10
N LEU A 113 -2.28 3.87 -6.00
CA LEU A 113 -2.04 2.57 -5.41
C LEU A 113 -1.89 2.70 -3.90
N LEU A 114 -2.41 1.71 -3.18
CA LEU A 114 -2.24 1.62 -1.73
C LEU A 114 -1.94 0.18 -1.31
N THR A 115 -1.28 0.07 -0.16
CA THR A 115 -1.23 -1.15 0.63
C THR A 115 -1.86 -0.86 1.97
N LEU A 116 -2.73 -1.75 2.41
CA LEU A 116 -3.51 -1.64 3.63
C LEU A 116 -3.18 -2.82 4.53
N VAL A 117 -2.98 -2.56 5.82
CA VAL A 117 -3.21 -3.52 6.89
C VAL A 117 -4.43 -3.05 7.66
N GLY A 118 -5.43 -3.90 7.82
CA GLY A 118 -6.69 -3.53 8.45
C GLY A 118 -7.42 -4.73 9.04
N THR A 119 -8.35 -4.43 9.94
CA THR A 119 -9.23 -5.44 10.56
C THR A 119 -10.47 -5.62 9.70
N LEU A 120 -10.82 -6.85 9.36
CA LEU A 120 -12.07 -7.16 8.66
C LEU A 120 -13.26 -6.96 9.59
N LYS A 121 -14.23 -6.15 9.18
CA LYS A 121 -15.45 -5.85 9.94
C LYS A 121 -16.70 -6.57 9.41
N GLY A 122 -16.51 -7.48 8.44
CA GLY A 122 -17.58 -8.18 7.74
C GLY A 122 -17.68 -7.71 6.30
N SER A 123 -18.89 -7.45 5.81
CA SER A 123 -19.14 -7.10 4.41
C SER A 123 -20.16 -5.98 4.24
N LYS A 124 -20.13 -5.35 3.05
CA LYS A 124 -21.19 -4.47 2.54
C LYS A 124 -21.64 -4.95 1.17
N ILE A 125 -22.94 -4.95 0.92
CA ILE A 125 -23.51 -5.24 -0.40
C ILE A 125 -23.79 -3.92 -1.09
N ARG A 126 -23.28 -3.74 -2.32
CA ARG A 126 -23.57 -2.61 -3.19
C ARG A 126 -23.68 -3.07 -4.63
N ALA A 127 -24.58 -2.46 -5.37
CA ALA A 127 -24.73 -2.78 -6.79
C ALA A 127 -23.54 -2.31 -7.64
N ILE A 128 -23.10 -3.16 -8.56
CA ILE A 128 -22.22 -2.80 -9.67
C ILE A 128 -22.95 -3.14 -10.96
N GLY A 129 -23.29 -2.13 -11.77
CA GLY A 129 -23.99 -2.36 -13.04
C GLY A 129 -25.32 -3.12 -12.89
N GLY A 130 -26.01 -2.95 -11.74
CA GLY A 130 -27.28 -3.65 -11.45
C GLY A 130 -27.15 -5.03 -10.76
N PHE A 131 -25.95 -5.52 -10.53
CA PHE A 131 -25.69 -6.78 -9.82
C PHE A 131 -25.24 -6.51 -8.38
N ASP A 132 -25.81 -7.23 -7.42
CA ASP A 132 -25.36 -7.19 -6.05
C ASP A 132 -23.94 -7.74 -5.92
N TYR A 133 -23.06 -6.92 -5.33
CA TYR A 133 -21.66 -7.25 -5.17
C TYR A 133 -21.27 -7.16 -3.69
N VAL A 134 -20.66 -8.22 -3.17
CA VAL A 134 -20.20 -8.31 -1.79
C VAL A 134 -18.81 -7.70 -1.70
N TYR A 135 -18.69 -6.63 -0.92
CA TYR A 135 -17.44 -5.96 -0.62
C TYR A 135 -16.97 -6.37 0.78
N PRO A 136 -15.83 -7.04 0.95
CA PRO A 136 -15.17 -7.10 2.25
C PRO A 136 -14.95 -5.70 2.80
N LEU A 137 -15.31 -5.48 4.07
CA LEU A 137 -15.22 -4.19 4.76
C LEU A 137 -14.08 -4.22 5.75
N LEU A 138 -13.10 -3.32 5.58
CA LEU A 138 -11.91 -3.22 6.42
C LEU A 138 -11.85 -1.88 7.15
N GLU A 139 -11.50 -1.94 8.43
CA GLU A 139 -11.08 -0.79 9.23
C GLU A 139 -9.55 -0.71 9.22
N PRO A 140 -8.94 0.42 8.77
CA PRO A 140 -7.51 0.49 8.56
C PRO A 140 -6.74 0.58 9.88
N LEU A 141 -5.66 -0.19 10.01
CA LEU A 141 -4.61 -0.05 11.01
C LEU A 141 -3.45 0.76 10.46
N GLU A 142 -3.09 0.53 9.19
CA GLU A 142 -2.06 1.27 8.47
C GLU A 142 -2.40 1.31 6.98
N ILE A 143 -2.27 2.48 6.37
CA ILE A 143 -2.40 2.67 4.92
C ILE A 143 -1.09 3.26 4.40
N LYS A 144 -0.47 2.60 3.44
CA LYS A 144 0.65 3.10 2.66
C LYS A 144 0.18 3.48 1.28
N LEU A 145 0.25 4.76 0.93
CA LEU A 145 0.06 5.22 -0.44
C LEU A 145 1.37 5.11 -1.22
N TRP A 146 1.24 4.76 -2.49
CA TRP A 146 2.36 4.69 -3.42
C TRP A 146 2.25 5.83 -4.42
N PRO A 147 3.33 6.55 -4.70
CA PRO A 147 3.31 7.58 -5.72
C PRO A 147 2.83 7.03 -7.05
N MET A 148 2.00 7.80 -7.78
CA MET A 148 1.72 7.49 -9.17
C MET A 148 3.04 7.59 -9.94
N GLU A 149 3.41 6.53 -10.65
CA GLU A 149 4.52 6.62 -11.59
C GLU A 149 4.09 7.55 -12.72
N ASN A 150 4.67 8.76 -12.75
CA ASN A 150 4.58 9.61 -13.92
C ASN A 150 5.32 8.90 -15.05
N LEU A 151 4.58 8.21 -15.94
CA LEU A 151 5.13 7.56 -17.14
C LEU A 151 5.82 8.56 -18.11
N THR A 152 5.82 9.85 -17.77
CA THR A 152 6.37 10.96 -18.56
C THR A 152 7.75 11.42 -18.13
N GLN A 153 8.40 10.79 -17.13
CA GLN A 153 9.80 11.14 -16.86
C GLN A 153 10.69 10.43 -17.88
N PRO A 154 11.34 11.17 -18.81
CA PRO A 154 12.30 10.58 -19.71
C PRO A 154 13.47 10.02 -18.88
N ARG A 155 13.73 8.71 -19.01
CA ARG A 155 14.92 8.08 -18.41
C ARG A 155 16.13 8.50 -19.27
N PHE A 156 16.88 9.48 -18.81
CA PHE A 156 18.16 9.83 -19.43
C PHE A 156 19.17 8.74 -19.08
N HIS A 157 19.54 7.94 -20.08
CA HIS A 157 20.69 7.04 -19.99
C HIS A 157 21.93 7.82 -20.43
N PHE A 158 22.77 8.23 -19.50
CA PHE A 158 24.10 8.75 -19.83
C PHE A 158 25.05 7.57 -20.08
N GLY A 159 25.26 7.23 -21.34
CA GLY A 159 26.30 6.28 -21.74
C GLY A 159 27.64 7.02 -21.85
N PHE A 160 28.60 6.75 -20.98
CA PHE A 160 30.00 7.18 -21.18
C PHE A 160 30.68 6.14 -22.08
N GLY A 161 30.79 6.44 -23.36
CA GLY A 161 31.60 5.66 -24.29
C GLY A 161 33.06 6.09 -24.17
N VAL A 162 33.94 5.23 -23.65
CA VAL A 162 35.40 5.40 -23.80
C VAL A 162 35.82 4.78 -25.13
N GLY A 163 36.00 5.61 -26.17
CA GLY A 163 36.54 5.19 -27.45
C GLY A 163 38.05 5.24 -27.39
N THR A 164 38.75 4.10 -27.50
CA THR A 164 40.17 4.04 -27.80
C THR A 164 40.34 4.09 -29.32
N VAL A 165 40.97 5.15 -29.83
CA VAL A 165 41.36 5.26 -31.23
C VAL A 165 42.79 4.69 -31.34
N PHE A 166 42.96 3.66 -32.15
CA PHE A 166 44.27 3.21 -32.63
C PHE A 166 44.56 3.81 -33.99
#